data_3d04261d47089891bc3b33e3dd6fe894
#
_entry.id   3d04261d47089891bc3b33e3dd6fe894
#
_cell.length_a   1.000
_cell.length_b   1.000
_cell.length_c   1.000
_cell.angle_alpha   90.00
_cell.angle_beta   90.00
_cell.angle_gamma   90.00
#
_symmetry.space_group_name_H-M   'P 1'
#
loop_
_entity.id
_entity.type
_entity.pdbx_description
1 polymer ?
#
loop_
_entity_poly.entity_id
_entity_poly.type
_entity_poly.pdbx_seq_one_letter_code
_entity_poly.pdbx_strand_id
1 'polypeptide(L)'
;DLKHARLLTELIPHAMRIKSEGTEHLVAIGGGFMEVTPDKITILADSAELPENIDVDRAKSAYKRAEDRINSYKNSPKESEIDIRRAEAALARAKARLLVKNIPVN
;
A
#
# COMPACT_ATOMS: atom_id res chain seq x y z
N ASP A 1 3.60 -9.43 -31.04
CA ASP A 1 5.02 -9.73 -30.98
C ASP A 1 5.49 -9.79 -29.53
N LEU A 2 6.11 -10.89 -29.16
CA LEU A 2 6.62 -11.11 -27.79
C LEU A 2 7.65 -10.08 -27.37
N LYS A 3 8.39 -9.51 -28.31
CA LYS A 3 9.39 -8.47 -28.01
C LYS A 3 8.73 -7.17 -27.55
N HIS A 4 7.47 -6.99 -27.84
CA HIS A 4 6.72 -5.78 -27.47
C HIS A 4 5.63 -6.10 -26.44
N ALA A 5 5.65 -7.31 -25.88
CA ALA A 5 4.70 -7.70 -24.85
C ALA A 5 4.89 -6.80 -23.62
N ARG A 6 3.78 -6.33 -23.09
CA ARG A 6 3.75 -5.44 -21.94
C ARG A 6 2.63 -5.86 -21.01
N LEU A 7 2.96 -6.00 -19.74
CA LEU A 7 1.97 -6.22 -18.70
C LEU A 7 1.81 -4.94 -17.90
N LEU A 8 0.59 -4.50 -17.73
CA LEU A 8 0.28 -3.36 -16.87
C LEU A 8 -0.67 -3.86 -15.79
N THR A 9 -0.30 -3.65 -14.52
CA THR A 9 -1.12 -4.08 -13.40
C THR A 9 -1.21 -2.98 -12.35
N GLU A 10 -2.36 -2.93 -11.67
CA GLU A 10 -2.57 -2.01 -10.56
C GLU A 10 -1.91 -2.59 -9.30
N LEU A 11 -1.32 -1.70 -8.50
CA LEU A 11 -0.74 -2.05 -7.20
C LEU A 11 -1.65 -1.55 -6.09
N ILE A 12 -1.96 -2.44 -5.16
CA ILE A 12 -2.64 -2.04 -3.93
C ILE A 12 -1.60 -1.54 -2.92
N PRO A 13 -1.99 -0.75 -1.90
CA PRO A 13 -1.05 -0.37 -0.85
C PRO A 13 -0.48 -1.58 -0.14
N HIS A 14 0.83 -1.66 -0.04
CA HIS A 14 1.53 -2.80 0.58
C HIS A 14 2.98 -2.47 0.92
N ALA A 15 3.58 -3.36 1.73
CA ALA A 15 5.00 -3.30 2.02
C ALA A 15 5.76 -4.06 0.94
N MET A 16 6.53 -3.36 0.13
CA MET A 16 7.30 -3.94 -0.97
C MET A 16 8.74 -4.23 -0.53
N ARG A 17 9.24 -5.40 -0.91
CA ARG A 17 10.64 -5.76 -0.69
C ARG A 17 11.42 -5.53 -1.97
N ILE A 18 12.53 -4.81 -1.85
CA ILE A 18 13.41 -4.52 -2.97
C ILE A 18 14.80 -4.99 -2.61
N LYS A 19 15.35 -5.92 -3.42
CA LYS A 19 16.73 -6.35 -3.26
C LYS A 19 17.61 -5.58 -4.22
N SER A 20 18.68 -5.00 -3.69
CA SER A 20 19.65 -4.28 -4.48
C SER A 20 21.04 -4.53 -3.90
N GLU A 21 21.96 -5.01 -4.75
CA GLU A 21 23.34 -5.28 -4.35
C GLU A 21 23.46 -6.14 -3.07
N GLY A 22 22.60 -7.16 -2.98
CA GLY A 22 22.61 -8.08 -1.85
C GLY A 22 21.91 -7.57 -0.59
N THR A 23 21.41 -6.34 -0.62
CA THR A 23 20.68 -5.74 0.50
C THR A 23 19.19 -5.68 0.21
N GLU A 24 18.39 -6.07 1.18
CA GLU A 24 16.94 -5.97 1.09
C GLU A 24 16.45 -4.68 1.74
N HIS A 25 15.62 -3.96 1.02
CA HIS A 25 14.99 -2.74 1.49
C HIS A 25 13.48 -2.92 1.52
N LEU A 26 12.84 -2.40 2.55
CA LEU A 26 11.38 -2.38 2.64
C LEU A 26 10.89 -0.96 2.31
N VAL A 27 9.85 -0.89 1.51
CA VAL A 27 9.24 0.38 1.10
C VAL A 27 7.74 0.28 1.25
N ALA A 28 7.12 1.24 1.92
CA ALA A 28 5.66 1.30 2.01
C ALA A 28 5.11 1.96 0.74
N ILE A 29 4.49 1.16 -0.11
CA ILE A 29 3.86 1.62 -1.35
C ILE A 29 2.41 1.94 -1.05
N GLY A 30 1.96 3.13 -1.44
CA GLY A 30 0.59 3.60 -1.22
C GLY A 30 -0.37 3.32 -2.38
N GLY A 31 -0.03 2.35 -3.23
CA GLY A 31 -0.78 2.03 -4.43
C GLY A 31 -0.07 2.56 -5.67
N GLY A 32 -0.65 2.32 -6.84
CA GLY A 32 -0.09 2.78 -8.10
C GLY A 32 -0.22 1.75 -9.20
N PHE A 33 0.75 1.75 -10.12
CA PHE A 33 0.78 0.84 -11.26
C PHE A 33 2.17 0.28 -11.46
N MET A 34 2.23 -0.93 -12.00
CA MET A 34 3.48 -1.57 -12.39
C MET A 34 3.38 -1.98 -13.85
N GLU A 35 4.40 -1.63 -14.61
CA GLU A 35 4.54 -2.05 -16.00
C GLU A 35 5.71 -3.01 -16.12
N VAL A 36 5.49 -4.15 -16.77
CA VAL A 36 6.54 -5.13 -17.01
C VAL A 36 6.72 -5.28 -18.52
N THR A 37 7.94 -5.07 -18.97
CA THR A 37 8.33 -5.31 -20.35
C THR A 37 9.45 -6.34 -20.35
N PRO A 38 9.86 -6.89 -21.53
CA PRO A 38 10.99 -7.83 -21.56
C PRO A 38 12.29 -7.29 -20.99
N ASP A 39 12.48 -5.96 -21.04
CA ASP A 39 13.75 -5.34 -20.66
C ASP A 39 13.73 -4.72 -19.26
N LYS A 40 12.55 -4.37 -18.72
CA LYS A 40 12.50 -3.65 -17.45
C LYS A 40 11.14 -3.73 -16.77
N ILE A 41 11.15 -3.41 -15.48
CA ILE A 41 9.96 -3.23 -14.66
C ILE A 41 9.93 -1.76 -14.23
N THR A 42 8.81 -1.11 -14.46
CA THR A 42 8.60 0.28 -14.04
C THR A 42 7.47 0.33 -13.02
N ILE A 43 7.73 0.96 -11.89
CA ILE A 43 6.73 1.14 -10.83
C ILE A 43 6.41 2.62 -10.74
N LEU A 44 5.12 2.94 -10.93
CA LEU A 44 4.59 4.29 -10.79
C LEU A 44 3.75 4.31 -9.53
N ALA A 45 4.39 4.57 -8.40
CA ALA A 45 3.71 4.56 -7.11
C ALA A 45 3.02 5.89 -6.84
N ASP A 46 1.82 5.83 -6.26
CA ASP A 46 1.12 7.03 -5.78
C ASP A 46 1.89 7.64 -4.62
N SER A 47 2.45 6.78 -3.77
CA SER A 47 3.39 7.19 -2.74
C SER A 47 4.34 6.02 -2.44
N ALA A 48 5.56 6.35 -2.02
CA ALA A 48 6.56 5.38 -1.61
C ALA A 48 7.32 5.97 -0.43
N GLU A 49 7.31 5.27 0.69
CA GLU A 49 7.94 5.76 1.92
C GLU A 49 8.93 4.74 2.45
N LEU A 50 10.15 5.21 2.74
CA LEU A 50 11.17 4.40 3.39
C LEU A 50 10.90 4.33 4.89
N PRO A 51 11.32 3.24 5.56
CA PRO A 51 11.08 3.08 7.01
C PRO A 51 11.51 4.29 7.83
N GLU A 52 12.67 4.88 7.54
CA GLU A 52 13.19 6.01 8.30
C GLU A 52 12.33 7.28 8.19
N ASN A 53 11.47 7.36 7.18
CA ASN A 53 10.61 8.52 6.97
C ASN A 53 9.18 8.32 7.50
N ILE A 54 8.91 7.18 8.13
CA ILE A 54 7.58 6.87 8.65
C ILE A 54 7.45 7.24 10.11
N ASP A 55 6.45 8.05 10.42
CA ASP A 55 6.03 8.37 11.78
C ASP A 55 5.12 7.25 12.29
N VAL A 56 5.64 6.45 13.21
CA VAL A 56 4.93 5.27 13.74
C VAL A 56 3.63 5.64 14.44
N ASP A 57 3.66 6.67 15.29
CA ASP A 57 2.46 7.07 16.03
C ASP A 57 1.36 7.54 15.10
N ARG A 58 1.73 8.28 14.07
CA ARG A 58 0.79 8.74 13.05
C ARG A 58 0.20 7.56 12.27
N ALA A 59 1.03 6.57 11.92
CA ALA A 59 0.58 5.38 11.22
C ALA A 59 -0.38 4.56 12.08
N LYS A 60 -0.10 4.40 13.38
CA LYS A 60 -0.99 3.72 14.33
C LYS A 60 -2.34 4.43 14.45
N SER A 61 -2.32 5.75 14.54
CA SER A 61 -3.54 6.54 14.64
C SER A 61 -4.37 6.43 13.35
N ALA A 62 -3.71 6.48 12.20
CA ALA A 62 -4.38 6.33 10.92
C ALA A 62 -5.00 4.93 10.76
N TYR A 63 -4.29 3.90 11.21
CA TYR A 63 -4.79 2.53 11.21
C TYR A 63 -6.08 2.41 12.02
N LYS A 64 -6.03 2.90 13.25
CA LYS A 64 -7.20 2.83 14.15
C LYS A 64 -8.39 3.61 13.59
N ARG A 65 -8.15 4.79 13.05
CA ARG A 65 -9.20 5.61 12.44
C ARG A 65 -9.88 4.88 11.29
N ALA A 66 -9.09 4.26 10.42
CA ALA A 66 -9.63 3.52 9.28
C ALA A 66 -10.42 2.29 9.74
N GLU A 67 -9.87 1.55 10.71
CA GLU A 67 -10.54 0.38 11.28
C GLU A 67 -11.88 0.75 11.90
N ASP A 68 -11.91 1.84 12.68
CA ASP A 68 -13.15 2.32 13.31
C ASP A 68 -14.20 2.73 12.27
N ARG A 69 -13.76 3.38 11.18
CA ARG A 69 -14.66 3.75 10.08
C ARG A 69 -15.26 2.54 9.38
N ILE A 70 -14.42 1.55 9.09
CA ILE A 70 -14.90 0.31 8.44
C ILE A 70 -15.92 -0.39 9.32
N ASN A 71 -15.65 -0.49 10.62
CA ASN A 71 -16.59 -1.10 11.55
C ASN A 71 -17.89 -0.31 11.66
N SER A 72 -17.82 1.01 11.65
CA SER A 72 -18.99 1.88 11.65
C SER A 72 -19.83 1.67 10.39
N TYR A 73 -19.18 1.58 9.21
CA TYR A 73 -19.88 1.41 7.94
C TYR A 73 -20.59 0.06 7.86
N LYS A 74 -20.02 -0.99 8.44
CA LYS A 74 -20.65 -2.32 8.49
C LYS A 74 -22.00 -2.29 9.20
N ASN A 75 -22.14 -1.37 10.15
CA ASN A 75 -23.35 -1.23 10.95
C ASN A 75 -24.28 -0.12 10.43
N SER A 76 -23.93 0.52 9.30
CA SER A 76 -24.69 1.60 8.71
C SER A 76 -24.88 1.38 7.21
N PRO A 77 -26.04 0.89 6.78
CA PRO A 77 -26.30 0.64 5.35
C PRO A 77 -26.39 1.90 4.49
N LYS A 78 -26.29 3.08 5.10
CA LYS A 78 -26.37 4.36 4.40
C LYS A 78 -25.05 4.80 3.78
N GLU A 79 -23.94 4.16 4.15
CA GLU A 79 -22.63 4.55 3.63
C GLU A 79 -22.43 4.04 2.20
N SER A 80 -21.82 4.87 1.37
CA SER A 80 -21.57 4.50 -0.01
C SER A 80 -20.40 3.50 -0.10
N GLU A 81 -20.43 2.70 -1.17
CA GLU A 81 -19.33 1.78 -1.47
C GLU A 81 -18.00 2.52 -1.65
N ILE A 82 -18.07 3.76 -2.19
CA ILE A 82 -16.89 4.60 -2.38
C ILE A 82 -16.25 4.94 -1.03
N ASP A 83 -17.05 5.28 -0.03
CA ASP A 83 -16.55 5.62 1.30
C ASP A 83 -15.92 4.42 1.98
N ILE A 84 -16.51 3.23 1.82
CA ILE A 84 -15.98 1.98 2.35
C ILE A 84 -14.62 1.69 1.70
N ARG A 85 -14.52 1.81 0.38
CA ARG A 85 -13.26 1.57 -0.35
C ARG A 85 -12.17 2.55 0.06
N ARG A 86 -12.53 3.82 0.31
CA ARG A 86 -11.57 4.82 0.80
C ARG A 86 -11.02 4.43 2.17
N ALA A 87 -11.88 3.95 3.05
CA ALA A 87 -11.46 3.52 4.39
C ALA A 87 -10.57 2.27 4.30
N GLU A 88 -10.92 1.32 3.43
CA GLU A 88 -10.11 0.12 3.22
C GLU A 88 -8.73 0.46 2.65
N ALA A 89 -8.66 1.40 1.70
CA ALA A 89 -7.39 1.85 1.14
C ALA A 89 -6.54 2.58 2.19
N ALA A 90 -7.17 3.39 3.04
CA ALA A 90 -6.48 4.06 4.14
C ALA A 90 -5.92 3.06 5.14
N LEU A 91 -6.69 2.00 5.45
CA LEU A 91 -6.25 0.92 6.32
C LEU A 91 -5.03 0.20 5.73
N ALA A 92 -5.09 -0.13 4.45
CA ALA A 92 -4.01 -0.83 3.76
C ALA A 92 -2.72 0.02 3.74
N ARG A 93 -2.82 1.33 3.53
CA ARG A 93 -1.66 2.22 3.56
C ARG A 93 -1.04 2.28 4.95
N ALA A 94 -1.86 2.41 5.99
CA ALA A 94 -1.37 2.45 7.36
C ALA A 94 -0.72 1.12 7.74
N LYS A 95 -1.33 0.01 7.35
CA LYS A 95 -0.78 -1.33 7.57
C LYS A 95 0.58 -1.50 6.89
N ALA A 96 0.72 -1.04 5.64
CA ALA A 96 1.98 -1.11 4.91
C ALA A 96 3.09 -0.35 5.65
N ARG A 97 2.78 0.85 6.16
CA ARG A 97 3.74 1.64 6.94
C ARG A 97 4.19 0.92 8.20
N LEU A 98 3.25 0.34 8.93
CA LEU A 98 3.56 -0.40 10.15
C LEU A 98 4.40 -1.64 9.87
N LEU A 99 4.08 -2.36 8.79
CA LEU A 99 4.84 -3.56 8.42
C LEU A 99 6.29 -3.24 8.07
N VAL A 100 6.57 -2.15 7.33
CA VAL A 100 7.95 -1.80 7.01
C VAL A 100 8.73 -1.34 8.23
N LYS A 101 8.05 -0.96 9.30
CA LYS A 101 8.66 -0.66 10.60
C LYS A 101 8.72 -1.88 11.52
N ASN A 102 8.38 -3.06 11.01
CA ASN A 102 8.34 -4.32 11.74
C ASN A 102 7.37 -4.30 12.93
N ILE A 103 6.27 -3.56 12.78
CA ILE A 103 5.21 -3.53 13.78
C ILE A 103 4.08 -4.43 13.30
N PRO A 104 3.76 -5.52 14.04
CA PRO A 104 2.70 -6.44 13.61
C PRO A 104 1.33 -5.76 13.69
N VAL A 105 0.48 -6.09 12.71
CA VAL A 105 -0.91 -5.66 12.64
C VAL A 105 -1.79 -6.85 12.33
N ASN A 106 -2.96 -6.86 12.92
CA ASN A 106 -3.93 -7.95 12.73
C ASN A 106 -4.80 -7.72 11.51
#